data_2e6498a98118dfa6f9ab4e628b5e009f
#
_entry.id   2e6498a98118dfa6f9ab4e628b5e009f
#
_cell.length_a   1.000
_cell.length_b   1.000
_cell.length_c   1.000
_cell.angle_alpha   90.00
_cell.angle_beta   90.00
_cell.angle_gamma   90.00
#
_symmetry.space_group_name_H-M   'P 1'
#
loop_
_entity.id
_entity.type
_entity.pdbx_description
1 polymer ?
#
loop_
_entity_poly.entity_id
_entity_poly.type
_entity_poly.pdbx_seq_one_letter_code
_entity_poly.pdbx_strand_id
1 'polypeptide(L)'
;MLGLLVVLLQMTNPYKDIEVTEEYIIREFNENIDPIELMWHRDDEDRTIEIVGKTDWKIQLENQLPTSLNELIFIPKHEWHRAIKGTGTLKLKIYKS
;
A
#
# COMPACT_ATOMS: atom_id res chain seq x y z
N MET A 1 3.46 -9.40 28.27
CA MET A 1 3.08 -8.01 27.97
C MET A 1 3.61 -7.54 26.61
N LEU A 2 4.92 -7.58 26.41
CA LEU A 2 5.48 -7.15 25.12
C LEU A 2 5.02 -8.05 23.97
N GLY A 3 4.93 -9.36 24.19
CA GLY A 3 4.47 -10.28 23.16
C GLY A 3 3.04 -10.02 22.73
N LEU A 4 2.16 -9.67 23.68
CA LEU A 4 0.77 -9.34 23.37
C LEU A 4 0.69 -8.06 22.52
N LEU A 5 1.48 -7.05 22.86
CA LEU A 5 1.52 -5.81 22.10
C LEU A 5 1.98 -6.05 20.65
N VAL A 6 3.02 -6.87 20.47
CA VAL A 6 3.51 -7.22 19.13
C VAL A 6 2.43 -7.93 18.33
N VAL A 7 1.69 -8.86 18.94
CA VAL A 7 0.59 -9.55 18.26
C VAL A 7 -0.50 -8.57 17.84
N LEU A 8 -0.86 -7.63 18.71
CA LEU A 8 -1.85 -6.62 18.38
C LEU A 8 -1.40 -5.74 17.21
N LEU A 9 -0.13 -5.34 17.18
CA LEU A 9 0.41 -4.57 16.06
C LEU A 9 0.35 -5.35 14.75
N GLN A 10 0.63 -6.64 14.78
CA GLN A 10 0.52 -7.49 13.60
C GLN A 10 -0.92 -7.63 13.12
N MET A 11 -1.88 -7.70 14.05
CA MET A 11 -3.29 -7.81 13.73
C MET A 11 -3.87 -6.52 13.14
N THR A 12 -3.23 -5.39 13.38
CA THR A 12 -3.65 -4.08 12.85
C THR A 12 -2.90 -3.70 11.58
N ASN A 13 -2.17 -4.63 10.98
CA ASN A 13 -1.46 -4.37 9.73
C ASN A 13 -2.46 -3.92 8.66
N PRO A 14 -2.20 -2.77 7.98
CA PRO A 14 -3.15 -2.19 7.04
C PRO A 14 -3.37 -3.02 5.78
N TYR A 15 -2.54 -3.99 5.51
CA TYR A 15 -2.63 -4.79 4.29
C TYR A 15 -2.32 -6.25 4.54
N LYS A 16 -2.61 -7.06 3.51
CA LYS A 16 -2.30 -8.48 3.49
C LYS A 16 -1.66 -8.82 2.15
N ASP A 17 -0.52 -9.49 2.17
CA ASP A 17 0.11 -9.98 0.96
C ASP A 17 -0.49 -11.33 0.61
N ILE A 18 -1.31 -11.36 -0.43
CA ILE A 18 -2.05 -12.56 -0.84
C ILE A 18 -1.29 -13.41 -1.85
N GLU A 19 -0.29 -12.87 -2.50
CA GLU A 19 0.59 -13.59 -3.40
C GLU A 19 1.98 -12.96 -3.37
N VAL A 20 3.00 -13.79 -3.21
CA VAL A 20 4.38 -13.32 -3.18
C VAL A 20 5.20 -14.20 -4.11
N THR A 21 5.85 -13.58 -5.08
CA THR A 21 6.77 -14.26 -6.01
C THR A 21 8.14 -13.59 -5.98
N GLU A 22 9.07 -14.09 -6.75
CA GLU A 22 10.38 -13.44 -6.89
C GLU A 22 10.28 -12.10 -7.62
N GLU A 23 9.24 -11.91 -8.44
CA GLU A 23 9.09 -10.75 -9.30
C GLU A 23 8.13 -9.70 -8.77
N TYR A 24 7.13 -10.12 -8.00
CA TYR A 24 6.09 -9.19 -7.54
C TYR A 24 5.40 -9.68 -6.27
N ILE A 25 4.62 -8.78 -5.68
CA ILE A 25 3.73 -9.04 -4.55
C ILE A 25 2.35 -8.55 -4.94
N ILE A 26 1.31 -9.33 -4.68
CA ILE A 26 -0.07 -8.84 -4.73
C ILE A 26 -0.48 -8.50 -3.30
N ARG A 27 -0.78 -7.24 -3.08
CA ARG A 27 -1.10 -6.70 -1.75
C ARG A 27 -2.53 -6.20 -1.72
N GLU A 28 -3.26 -6.63 -0.70
CA GLU A 28 -4.67 -6.29 -0.53
C GLU A 28 -4.87 -5.38 0.67
N PHE A 29 -5.62 -4.28 0.46
CA PHE A 29 -6.00 -3.34 1.50
C PHE A 29 -7.50 -3.42 1.70
N ASN A 30 -7.93 -3.68 2.92
CA ASN A 30 -9.35 -3.81 3.27
C ASN A 30 -10.01 -2.42 3.34
N GLU A 31 -11.24 -2.30 2.84
CA GLU A 31 -12.00 -1.05 2.89
C GLU A 31 -12.34 -0.59 4.31
N ASN A 32 -12.35 -1.50 5.27
CA ASN A 32 -12.67 -1.20 6.68
C ASN A 32 -11.46 -0.74 7.49
N ILE A 33 -10.32 -0.60 6.83
CA ILE A 33 -9.11 -0.15 7.51
C ILE A 33 -9.28 1.28 8.04
N ASP A 34 -8.77 1.54 9.23
CA ASP A 34 -8.75 2.90 9.77
C ASP A 34 -7.76 3.74 8.96
N PRO A 35 -8.18 4.88 8.41
CA PRO A 35 -7.28 5.74 7.63
C PRO A 35 -5.99 6.14 8.35
N ILE A 36 -5.98 6.17 9.66
CA ILE A 36 -4.77 6.49 10.43
C ILE A 36 -3.66 5.47 10.19
N GLU A 37 -4.02 4.24 9.82
CA GLU A 37 -3.05 3.20 9.53
C GLU A 37 -2.45 3.33 8.14
N LEU A 38 -3.00 4.22 7.30
CA LEU A 38 -2.49 4.54 5.96
C LEU A 38 -1.61 5.78 6.03
N MET A 39 -0.67 5.79 6.95
CA MET A 39 0.21 6.93 7.19
C MET A 39 1.28 7.07 6.11
N TRP A 40 1.84 8.26 6.04
CA TRP A 40 3.01 8.51 5.22
C TRP A 40 4.14 7.55 5.61
N HIS A 41 4.74 6.92 4.60
CA HIS A 41 5.89 6.04 4.78
C HIS A 41 6.79 6.10 3.56
N ARG A 42 7.95 5.49 3.67
CA ARG A 42 8.91 5.38 2.58
C ARG A 42 9.52 3.99 2.60
N ASP A 43 9.96 3.55 1.44
CA ASP A 43 10.58 2.24 1.26
C ASP A 43 12.06 2.39 0.94
N ASP A 44 12.83 1.34 1.21
CA ASP A 44 14.28 1.34 0.97
C ASP A 44 14.63 0.90 -0.46
N GLU A 45 13.65 0.71 -1.31
CA GLU A 45 13.85 0.30 -2.69
C GLU A 45 12.82 0.96 -3.61
N ASP A 46 13.17 1.05 -4.88
CA ASP A 46 12.23 1.54 -5.90
C ASP A 46 11.06 0.57 -6.03
N ARG A 47 9.88 1.10 -6.28
CA ARG A 47 8.68 0.29 -6.49
C ARG A 47 7.91 0.77 -7.69
N THR A 48 7.43 -0.19 -8.48
CA THR A 48 6.45 0.08 -9.53
C THR A 48 5.17 -0.63 -9.11
N ILE A 49 4.07 0.09 -9.07
CA ILE A 49 2.78 -0.48 -8.67
C ILE A 49 1.77 -0.42 -9.81
N GLU A 50 0.89 -1.41 -9.84
CA GLU A 50 -0.16 -1.55 -10.83
C GLU A 50 -1.42 -2.00 -10.13
N ILE A 51 -2.56 -1.36 -10.46
CA ILE A 51 -3.84 -1.78 -9.89
C ILE A 51 -4.26 -3.15 -10.44
N VAL A 52 -4.82 -3.99 -9.58
CA VAL A 52 -5.49 -5.22 -9.97
C VAL A 52 -6.99 -4.97 -9.91
N GLY A 53 -7.62 -4.85 -11.09
CA GLY A 53 -9.03 -4.51 -11.20
C GLY A 53 -9.26 -3.02 -11.31
N LYS A 54 -10.34 -2.52 -10.68
CA LYS A 54 -10.71 -1.11 -10.68
C LYS A 54 -10.82 -0.62 -9.25
N THR A 55 -10.52 0.66 -9.05
CA THR A 55 -10.60 1.26 -7.72
C THR A 55 -10.77 2.77 -7.81
N ASP A 56 -11.35 3.36 -6.76
CA ASP A 56 -11.36 4.79 -6.54
C ASP A 56 -10.36 5.21 -5.46
N TRP A 57 -9.59 4.25 -4.93
CA TRP A 57 -8.47 4.57 -4.06
C TRP A 57 -7.45 5.39 -4.84
N LYS A 58 -6.67 6.18 -4.12
CA LYS A 58 -5.62 7.02 -4.70
C LYS A 58 -4.30 6.80 -3.99
N ILE A 59 -3.24 7.28 -4.61
CA ILE A 59 -1.92 7.34 -4.00
C ILE A 59 -1.45 8.79 -4.02
N GLN A 60 -0.72 9.18 -3.01
CA GLN A 60 -0.13 10.50 -2.94
C GLN A 60 1.35 10.39 -2.59
N LEU A 61 2.19 10.97 -3.42
CA LEU A 61 3.60 11.14 -3.15
C LEU A 61 3.81 12.51 -2.51
N GLU A 62 4.92 12.65 -1.80
CA GLU A 62 5.27 13.89 -1.12
C GLU A 62 5.31 15.06 -2.11
N ASN A 63 4.74 16.19 -1.69
CA ASN A 63 4.68 17.42 -2.48
C ASN A 63 3.89 17.29 -3.79
N GLN A 64 3.00 16.32 -3.89
CA GLN A 64 2.15 16.13 -5.04
C GLN A 64 0.69 16.00 -4.61
N LEU A 65 -0.22 16.23 -5.56
CA LEU A 65 -1.64 15.98 -5.33
C LEU A 65 -1.91 14.47 -5.42
N PRO A 66 -2.97 13.99 -4.76
CA PRO A 66 -3.37 12.60 -4.90
C PRO A 66 -3.60 12.22 -6.35
N THR A 67 -3.15 11.02 -6.72
CA THR A 67 -3.21 10.51 -8.08
C THR A 67 -4.04 9.23 -8.13
N SER A 68 -4.88 9.11 -9.16
CA SER A 68 -5.65 7.88 -9.41
C SER A 68 -4.72 6.70 -9.69
N LEU A 69 -5.18 5.50 -9.32
CA LEU A 69 -4.42 4.25 -9.50
C LEU A 69 -4.81 3.54 -10.80
N ASN A 70 -5.03 4.28 -11.89
CA ASN A 70 -5.44 3.69 -13.17
C ASN A 70 -4.28 3.46 -14.15
N GLU A 71 -3.06 3.74 -13.73
CA GLU A 71 -1.85 3.57 -14.53
C GLU A 71 -0.74 2.99 -13.66
N LEU A 72 0.33 2.55 -14.30
CA LEU A 72 1.55 2.18 -13.58
C LEU A 72 2.11 3.40 -12.88
N ILE A 73 2.47 3.23 -11.63
CA ILE A 73 3.03 4.31 -10.82
C ILE A 73 4.39 3.88 -10.31
N PHE A 74 5.39 4.73 -10.54
CA PHE A 74 6.73 4.51 -10.04
C PHE A 74 6.94 5.32 -8.76
N ILE A 75 7.40 4.66 -7.71
CA ILE A 75 7.71 5.29 -6.43
C ILE A 75 9.19 5.09 -6.15
N PRO A 76 10.01 6.15 -6.30
CA PRO A 76 11.44 6.04 -5.99
C PRO A 76 11.69 5.63 -4.55
N LYS A 77 12.78 4.95 -4.30
CA LYS A 77 13.18 4.63 -2.94
C LYS A 77 13.30 5.92 -2.12
N HIS A 78 12.92 5.83 -0.84
CA HIS A 78 12.96 6.93 0.11
C HIS A 78 12.00 8.08 -0.18
N GLU A 79 11.14 7.95 -1.19
CA GLU A 79 10.07 8.92 -1.45
C GLU A 79 8.92 8.67 -0.50
N TRP A 80 8.54 9.69 0.26
CA TRP A 80 7.38 9.60 1.15
C TRP A 80 6.11 9.50 0.34
N HIS A 81 5.25 8.55 0.71
CA HIS A 81 3.99 8.33 0.02
C HIS A 81 2.96 7.70 0.95
N ARG A 82 1.70 7.73 0.51
CA ARG A 82 0.61 7.08 1.25
C ARG A 82 -0.50 6.67 0.29
N ALA A 83 -1.27 5.65 0.67
CA ALA A 83 -2.52 5.34 0.02
C ALA A 83 -3.63 6.20 0.63
N ILE A 84 -4.57 6.63 -0.19
CA ILE A 84 -5.76 7.35 0.25
C ILE A 84 -6.94 6.44 0.02
N LYS A 85 -7.61 6.11 1.12
CA LYS A 85 -8.70 5.15 1.13
C LYS A 85 -9.84 5.58 0.22
N GLY A 86 -10.31 4.63 -0.59
CA GLY A 86 -11.53 4.75 -1.37
C GLY A 86 -12.59 3.79 -0.87
N THR A 87 -13.45 3.33 -1.76
CA THR A 87 -14.47 2.33 -1.46
C THR A 87 -14.00 0.96 -1.94
N GLY A 88 -14.43 -0.08 -1.24
CA GLY A 88 -14.06 -1.45 -1.57
C GLY A 88 -12.62 -1.79 -1.22
N THR A 89 -12.24 -2.99 -1.58
CA THR A 89 -10.90 -3.52 -1.34
C THR A 89 -9.97 -3.09 -2.45
N LEU A 90 -8.79 -2.62 -2.08
CA LEU A 90 -7.73 -2.28 -3.03
C LEU A 90 -6.77 -3.45 -3.17
N LYS A 91 -6.49 -3.87 -4.41
CA LYS A 91 -5.43 -4.83 -4.70
C LYS A 91 -4.39 -4.20 -5.59
N LEU A 92 -3.16 -4.27 -5.17
CA LEU A 92 -2.03 -3.73 -5.91
C LEU A 92 -1.02 -4.82 -6.22
N LYS A 93 -0.52 -4.79 -7.44
CA LYS A 93 0.65 -5.58 -7.84
C LYS A 93 1.86 -4.69 -7.68
N ILE A 94 2.77 -5.09 -6.81
CA ILE A 94 3.98 -4.33 -6.50
C ILE A 94 5.14 -5.11 -7.09
N TYR A 95 5.78 -4.55 -8.11
CA TYR A 95 6.92 -5.18 -8.74
C TYR A 95 8.18 -4.96 -7.90
N LYS A 96 8.92 -6.01 -7.73
CA LYS A 96 10.22 -5.96 -7.06
C LYS A 96 11.26 -5.40 -8.01
N SER A 97 12.12 -4.57 -7.50
CA SER A 97 13.20 -3.98 -8.29
C SER A 97 14.43 -4.88 -8.35
#